data_8aba49c9118b3e24d4993165f11a75d5
#
_entry.id   8aba49c9118b3e24d4993165f11a75d5
#
_cell.length_a   1.000
_cell.length_b   1.000
_cell.length_c   1.000
_cell.angle_alpha   90.00
_cell.angle_beta   90.00
_cell.angle_gamma   90.00
#
_symmetry.space_group_name_H-M   'P 1'
#
loop_
_entity.id
_entity.type
_entity.pdbx_description
1 polymer ?
#
loop_
_entity_poly.entity_id
_entity_poly.type
_entity_poly.pdbx_seq_one_letter_code
_entity_poly.pdbx_strand_id
1 'polypeptide(L)' 'MATTIKTSDGDVLDRLCHRHYGHLMGTVEAVLEANPGLAGLSQPFVFGVAIHLPDLA' A
#
# COMPACT_ATOMS: atom_id res chain seq x y z
N MET A 1 -7.57 -6.31 10.42
CA MET A 1 -6.52 -7.33 10.49
C MET A 1 -5.39 -6.97 9.52
N ALA A 2 -4.15 -7.07 9.98
CA ALA A 2 -3.01 -6.74 9.12
C ALA A 2 -2.86 -7.78 8.01
N THR A 3 -2.45 -7.33 6.83
CA THR A 3 -2.33 -8.19 5.67
C THR A 3 -1.12 -7.75 4.84
N THR A 4 -0.48 -8.69 4.19
CA THR A 4 0.58 -8.39 3.23
C THR A 4 0.10 -8.78 1.85
N ILE A 5 0.20 -7.85 0.90
CA ILE A 5 -0.18 -8.09 -0.49
C ILE A 5 1.03 -7.95 -1.39
N LYS A 6 0.92 -8.49 -2.60
CA LYS A 6 1.89 -8.24 -3.66
C LYS A 6 1.21 -7.47 -4.77
N THR A 7 1.92 -6.49 -5.31
CA THR A 7 1.38 -5.64 -6.36
C THR A 7 1.31 -6.36 -7.69
N SER A 8 0.39 -5.90 -8.53
CA SER A 8 0.36 -6.21 -9.95
C SER A 8 1.03 -5.07 -10.72
N ASP A 9 1.48 -5.36 -11.93
CA ASP A 9 2.09 -4.35 -12.76
C ASP A 9 1.11 -3.20 -13.03
N GLY A 10 1.54 -1.98 -12.74
CA GLY A 10 0.70 -0.79 -12.89
C GLY A 10 -0.08 -0.36 -11.65
N ASP A 11 0.06 -1.07 -10.54
CA ASP A 11 -0.62 -0.69 -9.30
C ASP A 11 -0.08 0.62 -8.73
N VAL A 12 -0.97 1.40 -8.12
CA VAL A 12 -0.58 2.61 -7.38
C VAL A 12 -1.10 2.50 -5.95
N LEU A 13 -0.35 3.11 -5.02
CA LEU A 13 -0.64 2.95 -3.59
C LEU A 13 -2.01 3.50 -3.20
N ASP A 14 -2.41 4.64 -3.74
CA ASP A 14 -3.72 5.22 -3.46
C ASP A 14 -4.85 4.26 -3.76
N ARG A 15 -4.78 3.60 -4.92
CA ARG A 15 -5.80 2.64 -5.33
C ARG A 15 -5.81 1.42 -4.42
N LEU A 16 -4.63 0.93 -4.04
CA LEU A 16 -4.51 -0.22 -3.15
C LEU A 16 -5.11 0.09 -1.79
N CYS A 17 -4.81 1.26 -1.23
CA CYS A 17 -5.35 1.70 0.06
C CYS A 17 -6.87 1.84 -0.01
N HIS A 18 -7.39 2.46 -1.04
CA HIS A 18 -8.83 2.65 -1.20
C HIS A 18 -9.55 1.31 -1.29
N ARG A 19 -8.98 0.37 -2.03
CA ARG A 19 -9.58 -0.96 -2.21
C ARG A 19 -9.56 -1.76 -0.91
N HIS A 20 -8.49 -1.64 -0.13
CA HIS A 20 -8.33 -2.42 1.09
C HIS A 20 -9.11 -1.82 2.27
N TYR A 21 -9.02 -0.51 2.45
CA TYR A 21 -9.61 0.17 3.61
C TYR A 21 -10.95 0.83 3.32
N GLY A 22 -11.28 1.07 2.07
CA GLY A 22 -12.51 1.73 1.67
C GLY A 22 -12.44 3.26 1.70
N HIS A 23 -11.30 3.84 2.06
CA HIS A 23 -11.09 5.29 2.07
C HIS A 23 -9.60 5.60 1.98
N LEU A 24 -9.27 6.87 1.72
CA LEU A 24 -7.88 7.31 1.57
C LEU A 24 -7.35 8.11 2.76
N MET A 25 -8.24 8.66 3.60
CA MET A 25 -7.84 9.54 4.67
C MET A 25 -6.93 8.80 5.68
N GLY A 26 -5.65 9.23 5.74
CA GLY A 26 -4.68 8.65 6.65
C GLY A 26 -4.15 7.28 6.27
N THR A 27 -4.74 6.60 5.30
CA THR A 27 -4.35 5.23 4.96
C THR A 27 -3.01 5.16 4.26
N VAL A 28 -2.77 6.05 3.29
CA VAL A 28 -1.51 6.06 2.54
C VAL A 28 -0.33 6.33 3.47
N GLU A 29 -0.47 7.30 4.36
CA GLU A 29 0.59 7.63 5.31
C GLU A 29 0.89 6.47 6.25
N ALA A 30 -0.15 5.80 6.75
CA ALA A 30 0.00 4.67 7.65
C ALA A 30 0.70 3.50 6.94
N VAL A 31 0.36 3.24 5.68
CA VAL A 31 0.99 2.18 4.90
C VAL A 31 2.45 2.51 4.63
N LEU A 32 2.76 3.75 4.28
CA LEU A 32 4.15 4.17 4.06
C LEU A 32 4.98 4.02 5.33
N GLU A 33 4.41 4.35 6.47
CA GLU A 33 5.08 4.22 7.75
C GLU A 33 5.35 2.77 8.12
N ALA A 34 4.42 1.87 7.78
CA ALA A 34 4.56 0.44 8.05
C ALA A 34 5.49 -0.27 7.06
N ASN A 35 5.87 0.41 5.98
CA ASN A 35 6.70 -0.17 4.91
C ASN A 35 7.92 0.71 4.64
N PRO A 36 8.95 0.66 5.51
CA PRO A 36 10.16 1.46 5.29
C PRO A 36 10.74 1.22 3.90
N GLY A 37 11.05 2.30 3.20
CA GLY A 37 11.58 2.23 1.83
C GLY A 37 10.53 2.23 0.73
N LEU A 38 9.26 2.02 1.05
CA LEU A 38 8.21 2.00 0.03
C LEU A 38 8.07 3.36 -0.66
N ALA A 39 8.21 4.45 0.09
CA ALA A 39 8.11 5.80 -0.45
C ALA A 39 9.19 6.09 -1.50
N GLY A 40 10.30 5.36 -1.47
CA GLY A 40 11.38 5.52 -2.45
C GLY A 40 11.16 4.77 -3.75
N LEU A 41 10.11 3.95 -3.82
CA LEU A 41 9.82 3.20 -5.04
C LEU A 41 8.99 4.05 -6.00
N SER A 42 9.29 3.92 -7.28
CA SER A 42 8.53 4.62 -8.32
C SER A 42 7.15 4.00 -8.48
N GLN A 43 6.16 4.83 -8.69
CA GLN A 43 4.81 4.38 -9.05
C GLN A 43 4.54 4.75 -10.51
N PRO A 44 3.75 3.95 -11.22
CA PRO A 44 3.08 2.71 -10.77
C PRO A 44 4.09 1.62 -10.41
N PHE A 45 3.68 0.77 -9.48
CA PHE A 45 4.54 -0.34 -9.05
C PHE A 45 4.65 -1.41 -10.13
N VAL A 46 5.77 -2.13 -10.10
CA VAL A 46 5.91 -3.33 -10.92
C VAL A 46 5.26 -4.52 -10.19
N PHE A 47 5.09 -5.62 -10.88
CA PHE A 47 4.56 -6.85 -10.30
C PHE A 47 5.44 -7.35 -9.16
N GLY A 48 4.80 -7.79 -8.08
CA GLY A 48 5.48 -8.54 -7.03
C GLY A 48 6.09 -7.73 -5.89
N VAL A 49 5.79 -6.42 -5.79
CA VAL A 49 6.23 -5.63 -4.64
C VAL A 49 5.39 -6.01 -3.43
N ALA A 50 6.03 -6.50 -2.37
CA ALA A 50 5.32 -6.85 -1.14
C ALA A 50 5.01 -5.59 -0.33
N ILE A 51 3.74 -5.41 0.02
CA ILE A 51 3.29 -4.27 0.81
C ILE A 51 2.52 -4.79 2.01
N HIS A 52 2.98 -4.39 3.20
CA HIS A 52 2.29 -4.70 4.45
C HIS A 52 1.21 -3.65 4.70
N LEU A 53 -0.03 -4.09 4.80
CA LEU A 53 -1.18 -3.22 5.08
C LEU A 53 -1.55 -3.38 6.56
N PRO A 54 -1.18 -2.40 7.42
CA PRO A 54 -1.45 -2.53 8.85
C PRO A 54 -2.94 -2.44 9.15
N ASP A 55 -3.31 -2.91 10.33
CA ASP A 55 -4.68 -2.80 10.80
C ASP A 55 -4.93 -1.37 11.27
N LEU A 56 -5.88 -0.69 10.62
CA LEU A 56 -6.22 0.70 10.91
C LEU A 56 -7.62 0.83 11.51
N ALA A 57 -8.04 -0.16 12.24
CA ALA A 57 -9.37 -0.19 12.83
C ALA A 57 -9.65 1.01 13.74
#